data_d1cb4bce3fb7d4513f2431f142cac0f2
#
_entry.id   d1cb4bce3fb7d4513f2431f142cac0f2
#
_cell.length_a   1.000
_cell.length_b   1.000
_cell.length_c   1.000
_cell.angle_alpha   90.00
_cell.angle_beta   90.00
_cell.angle_gamma   90.00
#
_symmetry.space_group_name_H-M   'P 1'
#
loop_
_entity.id
_entity.type
_entity.pdbx_description
1 polymer ?
#
loop_
_entity_poly.entity_id
_entity_poly.type
_entity_poly.pdbx_seq_one_letter_code
_entity_poly.pdbx_strand_id
1 'polypeptide(L)'
;MHSTPSSVRPKFARAKYFPSGWEADLNRFIALFHRYGYIYRPLSGGTWASANDRWELTDTEFIKAISLAHDKFLLGTRAGKTSRFVVLDIDANSKYHNKKHLDKLLNVLARAGLTKSSLFRSSHSEGWHLYLFFDEPISSAELHHQLVALLKLNDFVVSKGQLEVFPNPGKNSQGMGLRLPLQHGFAWLDKRTLDVDYYREEMSPTKALTYFLDLLDSDANPYKAFRQLKAHVLDLESKREKAKLPPGQGSNVVPLRSPASLPDNADGHLVTTVFGHLPSGMNAESWCRGRQFSIEGLTGPSQRAEAIFCLNHYLFYGDPSRNLHAMGYGFEEERDWAVKEFLEARHNGYSSDISRGRADALEQSARAAHWRPPSKRDASPRTYTAVRPISWIRANDNKKRDARKKIQEALDSMKKLGRSFTDRKSVV
;
A
#
# COMPACT_ATOMS: atom_id res chain seq x y z
N MET A 1 -21.68 -17.36 -22.36
CA MET A 1 -20.46 -18.20 -22.35
C MET A 1 -19.38 -17.43 -23.06
N HIS A 2 -18.55 -16.69 -22.32
CA HIS A 2 -17.36 -16.02 -22.85
C HIS A 2 -16.17 -16.88 -22.51
N SER A 3 -15.65 -17.55 -23.52
CA SER A 3 -14.41 -18.29 -23.46
C SER A 3 -13.25 -17.29 -23.29
N THR A 4 -12.58 -17.32 -22.15
CA THR A 4 -11.27 -16.70 -21.94
C THR A 4 -10.27 -17.27 -22.95
N PRO A 5 -9.51 -16.45 -23.67
CA PRO A 5 -8.47 -16.96 -24.56
C PRO A 5 -7.40 -17.65 -23.69
N SER A 6 -7.30 -18.95 -23.84
CA SER A 6 -6.19 -19.78 -23.38
C SER A 6 -4.91 -19.24 -24.00
N SER A 7 -4.07 -18.53 -23.22
CA SER A 7 -2.74 -18.16 -23.64
C SER A 7 -1.90 -19.41 -23.78
N VAL A 8 -1.76 -19.91 -25.01
CA VAL A 8 -0.78 -20.93 -25.36
C VAL A 8 0.62 -20.35 -25.10
N ARG A 9 1.14 -20.59 -23.93
CA ARG A 9 2.51 -20.16 -23.55
C ARG A 9 3.52 -20.98 -24.35
N PRO A 10 4.53 -20.36 -24.96
CA PRO A 10 5.50 -21.09 -25.76
C PRO A 10 6.31 -22.05 -24.88
N LYS A 11 6.01 -23.33 -24.99
CA LYS A 11 6.70 -24.43 -24.28
C LYS A 11 8.20 -24.52 -24.63
N PHE A 12 8.62 -24.01 -25.79
CA PHE A 12 9.95 -24.22 -26.34
C PHE A 12 11.11 -23.47 -25.68
N ALA A 13 10.88 -22.29 -25.10
CA ALA A 13 11.97 -21.53 -24.48
C ALA A 13 12.38 -22.09 -23.09
N ARG A 14 11.47 -22.73 -22.39
CA ARG A 14 11.71 -23.29 -21.05
C ARG A 14 12.65 -24.49 -21.08
N ALA A 15 12.42 -25.42 -21.97
CA ALA A 15 13.20 -26.67 -22.08
C ALA A 15 14.69 -26.46 -22.37
N LYS A 16 15.09 -25.31 -22.95
CA LYS A 16 16.48 -25.01 -23.26
C LYS A 16 17.33 -24.71 -22.01
N TYR A 17 16.72 -24.09 -20.97
CA TYR A 17 17.45 -23.58 -19.82
C TYR A 17 17.05 -24.22 -18.50
N PHE A 18 15.86 -24.79 -18.44
CA PHE A 18 15.34 -25.51 -17.28
C PHE A 18 14.76 -26.85 -17.73
N PRO A 19 15.12 -27.95 -17.08
CA PRO A 19 14.53 -29.27 -17.32
C PRO A 19 13.00 -29.25 -17.08
N SER A 20 12.30 -30.27 -17.57
CA SER A 20 10.90 -30.47 -17.23
C SER A 20 10.72 -30.66 -15.72
N GLY A 21 9.61 -30.14 -15.16
CA GLY A 21 9.34 -30.16 -13.72
C GLY A 21 9.65 -28.86 -12.97
N TRP A 22 10.32 -27.89 -13.63
CA TRP A 22 10.65 -26.59 -13.02
C TRP A 22 9.60 -25.49 -13.23
N GLU A 23 8.47 -25.82 -13.85
CA GLU A 23 7.43 -24.86 -14.19
C GLU A 23 6.83 -24.18 -12.95
N ALA A 24 6.64 -24.91 -11.87
CA ALA A 24 6.10 -24.39 -10.62
C ALA A 24 7.03 -23.34 -10.01
N ASP A 25 8.31 -23.64 -9.89
CA ASP A 25 9.31 -22.73 -9.31
C ASP A 25 9.54 -21.49 -10.19
N LEU A 26 9.59 -21.67 -11.50
CA LEU A 26 9.65 -20.54 -12.44
C LEU A 26 8.42 -19.63 -12.31
N ASN A 27 7.23 -20.20 -12.21
CA ASN A 27 6.01 -19.41 -12.01
C ASN A 27 6.01 -18.69 -10.66
N ARG A 28 6.46 -19.34 -9.57
CA ARG A 28 6.62 -18.72 -8.25
C ARG A 28 7.57 -17.53 -8.31
N PHE A 29 8.74 -17.69 -8.94
CA PHE A 29 9.72 -16.64 -9.09
C PHE A 29 9.17 -15.47 -9.92
N ILE A 30 8.63 -15.74 -11.11
CA ILE A 30 8.11 -14.71 -12.02
C ILE A 30 6.94 -13.95 -11.38
N ALA A 31 6.10 -14.61 -10.58
CA ALA A 31 4.97 -13.99 -9.88
C ALA A 31 5.38 -12.96 -8.82
N LEU A 32 6.64 -12.93 -8.39
CA LEU A 32 7.14 -11.90 -7.48
C LEU A 32 7.24 -10.51 -8.12
N PHE A 33 7.32 -10.44 -9.44
CA PHE A 33 7.69 -9.23 -10.16
C PHE A 33 6.57 -8.69 -11.02
N HIS A 34 6.41 -7.38 -10.99
CA HIS A 34 5.49 -6.69 -11.90
C HIS A 34 6.07 -6.69 -13.32
N ARG A 35 5.24 -6.94 -14.33
CA ARG A 35 5.69 -7.20 -15.69
C ARG A 35 5.67 -6.00 -16.62
N TYR A 36 4.83 -5.01 -16.33
CA TYR A 36 4.59 -3.88 -17.24
C TYR A 36 5.49 -2.68 -16.91
N GLY A 37 5.84 -1.93 -17.93
CA GLY A 37 6.68 -0.75 -17.77
C GLY A 37 8.06 -1.07 -17.18
N TYR A 38 8.60 -2.24 -17.48
CA TYR A 38 9.87 -2.71 -16.94
C TYR A 38 11.05 -1.80 -17.36
N ILE A 39 12.17 -1.98 -16.69
CA ILE A 39 13.40 -1.26 -17.04
C ILE A 39 14.43 -2.22 -17.63
N TYR A 40 15.31 -1.68 -18.48
CA TYR A 40 16.39 -2.44 -19.10
C TYR A 40 17.64 -1.58 -19.25
N ARG A 41 18.80 -2.23 -19.27
CA ARG A 41 20.11 -1.60 -19.51
C ARG A 41 20.97 -2.51 -20.38
N PRO A 42 21.70 -1.98 -21.40
CA PRO A 42 22.63 -2.81 -22.18
C PRO A 42 23.68 -3.49 -21.29
N LEU A 43 24.02 -4.74 -21.59
CA LEU A 43 25.11 -5.47 -20.91
C LEU A 43 26.45 -4.78 -21.06
N SER A 44 26.67 -4.09 -22.18
CA SER A 44 27.87 -3.28 -22.45
C SER A 44 27.99 -2.04 -21.56
N GLY A 45 27.00 -1.75 -20.73
CA GLY A 45 26.97 -0.57 -19.87
C GLY A 45 25.98 0.49 -20.33
N GLY A 46 26.00 1.65 -19.68
CA GLY A 46 25.08 2.75 -19.96
C GLY A 46 24.02 2.97 -18.87
N THR A 47 23.02 3.78 -19.17
CA THR A 47 21.94 4.12 -18.26
C THR A 47 20.76 3.17 -18.39
N TRP A 48 19.99 3.04 -17.31
CA TRP A 48 18.72 2.33 -17.33
C TRP A 48 17.69 3.10 -18.16
N ALA A 49 17.03 2.42 -19.08
CA ALA A 49 15.89 2.91 -19.85
C ALA A 49 14.59 2.24 -19.37
N SER A 50 13.46 2.88 -19.63
CA SER A 50 12.13 2.35 -19.32
C SER A 50 11.49 1.82 -20.59
N ALA A 51 10.90 0.63 -20.51
CA ALA A 51 9.99 0.15 -21.53
C ALA A 51 8.67 0.92 -21.45
N ASN A 52 7.91 0.92 -22.55
CA ASN A 52 6.56 1.48 -22.56
C ASN A 52 5.67 0.70 -21.58
N ASP A 53 4.79 1.39 -20.86
CA ASP A 53 3.88 0.81 -19.87
C ASP A 53 2.93 -0.26 -20.42
N ARG A 54 2.76 -0.31 -21.75
CA ARG A 54 1.98 -1.34 -22.45
C ARG A 54 2.78 -2.60 -22.78
N TRP A 55 4.11 -2.56 -22.64
CA TRP A 55 4.96 -3.70 -22.96
C TRP A 55 5.13 -4.59 -21.74
N GLU A 56 4.78 -5.84 -21.92
CA GLU A 56 4.89 -6.87 -20.90
C GLU A 56 6.27 -7.56 -20.99
N LEU A 57 6.93 -7.69 -19.85
CA LEU A 57 8.10 -8.55 -19.71
C LEU A 57 7.64 -10.01 -19.73
N THR A 58 7.98 -10.73 -20.79
CA THR A 58 7.52 -12.10 -21.03
C THR A 58 8.23 -13.12 -20.16
N ASP A 59 7.60 -14.28 -19.94
CA ASP A 59 8.23 -15.43 -19.24
C ASP A 59 9.57 -15.81 -19.90
N THR A 60 9.66 -15.73 -21.23
CA THR A 60 10.89 -16.00 -21.97
C THR A 60 12.01 -15.04 -21.61
N GLU A 61 11.72 -13.75 -21.49
CA GLU A 61 12.71 -12.76 -21.08
C GLU A 61 13.18 -12.97 -19.64
N PHE A 62 12.24 -13.29 -18.72
CA PHE A 62 12.61 -13.67 -17.36
C PHE A 62 13.56 -14.87 -17.34
N ILE A 63 13.19 -15.95 -18.04
CA ILE A 63 13.98 -17.18 -18.09
C ILE A 63 15.37 -16.92 -18.68
N LYS A 64 15.47 -16.19 -19.77
CA LYS A 64 16.77 -15.80 -20.36
C LYS A 64 17.61 -14.99 -19.38
N ALA A 65 17.01 -14.02 -18.68
CA ALA A 65 17.72 -13.17 -17.74
C ALA A 65 18.32 -13.98 -16.59
N ILE A 66 17.52 -14.82 -15.92
CA ILE A 66 18.00 -15.63 -14.79
C ILE A 66 18.86 -16.82 -15.19
N SER A 67 18.83 -17.23 -16.47
CA SER A 67 19.72 -18.27 -17.02
C SER A 67 21.04 -17.70 -17.53
N LEU A 68 21.29 -16.39 -17.41
CA LEU A 68 22.43 -15.68 -17.99
C LEU A 68 22.50 -15.79 -19.54
N ALA A 69 21.38 -16.11 -20.16
CA ALA A 69 21.28 -16.30 -21.60
C ALA A 69 20.71 -15.07 -22.33
N HIS A 70 20.47 -13.99 -21.62
CA HIS A 70 20.10 -12.71 -22.21
C HIS A 70 21.36 -12.00 -22.66
N ASP A 71 21.57 -11.91 -23.96
CA ASP A 71 22.82 -11.45 -24.61
C ASP A 71 22.90 -9.93 -24.81
N LYS A 72 21.78 -9.20 -24.59
CA LYS A 72 21.70 -7.77 -24.92
C LYS A 72 21.51 -6.88 -23.70
N PHE A 73 20.66 -7.28 -22.77
CA PHE A 73 20.20 -6.40 -21.70
C PHE A 73 20.19 -7.06 -20.33
N LEU A 74 20.44 -6.26 -19.30
CA LEU A 74 19.98 -6.50 -17.96
C LEU A 74 18.54 -5.99 -17.85
N LEU A 75 17.70 -6.73 -17.14
CA LEU A 75 16.30 -6.42 -16.97
C LEU A 75 16.00 -6.04 -15.52
N GLY A 76 15.00 -5.20 -15.32
CA GLY A 76 14.50 -4.84 -14.02
C GLY A 76 12.98 -4.66 -14.03
N THR A 77 12.39 -4.62 -12.85
CA THR A 77 10.96 -4.48 -12.65
C THR A 77 10.62 -3.14 -12.02
N ARG A 78 9.38 -2.72 -12.13
CA ARG A 78 8.80 -1.63 -11.35
C ARG A 78 7.89 -2.19 -10.27
N ALA A 79 7.47 -1.34 -9.33
CA ALA A 79 6.55 -1.75 -8.29
C ALA A 79 5.16 -2.07 -8.87
N GLY A 80 4.62 -3.23 -8.52
CA GLY A 80 3.21 -3.55 -8.69
C GLY A 80 2.35 -2.90 -7.58
N LYS A 81 1.06 -3.17 -7.57
CA LYS A 81 0.14 -2.72 -6.50
C LYS A 81 0.52 -3.32 -5.15
N THR A 82 0.91 -4.58 -5.16
CA THR A 82 1.38 -5.33 -3.98
C THR A 82 2.74 -5.94 -4.24
N SER A 83 3.48 -6.25 -3.17
CA SER A 83 4.76 -6.93 -3.21
C SER A 83 4.89 -7.94 -2.08
N ARG A 84 5.57 -9.06 -2.32
CA ARG A 84 6.00 -10.02 -1.30
C ARG A 84 7.41 -9.76 -0.80
N PHE A 85 8.03 -8.66 -1.21
CA PHE A 85 9.37 -8.31 -0.77
C PHE A 85 9.60 -6.80 -0.79
N VAL A 86 10.57 -6.40 0.00
CA VAL A 86 11.19 -5.07 -0.05
C VAL A 86 12.67 -5.25 -0.33
N VAL A 87 13.26 -4.31 -1.05
CA VAL A 87 14.71 -4.21 -1.20
C VAL A 87 15.16 -2.85 -0.68
N LEU A 88 16.13 -2.88 0.20
CA LEU A 88 16.92 -1.71 0.53
C LEU A 88 18.16 -1.77 -0.39
N ASP A 89 18.17 -0.89 -1.38
CA ASP A 89 19.24 -0.78 -2.38
C ASP A 89 20.31 0.19 -1.88
N ILE A 90 21.50 -0.33 -1.65
CA ILE A 90 22.66 0.39 -1.10
C ILE A 90 23.73 0.45 -2.18
N ASP A 91 23.91 1.60 -2.79
CA ASP A 91 24.92 1.78 -3.84
C ASP A 91 26.35 1.60 -3.31
N ALA A 92 27.24 1.07 -4.13
CA ALA A 92 28.64 0.79 -3.74
C ALA A 92 29.39 2.05 -3.25
N ASN A 93 29.06 3.22 -3.79
CA ASN A 93 29.66 4.50 -3.37
C ASN A 93 28.90 5.18 -2.23
N SER A 94 27.89 4.51 -1.66
CA SER A 94 27.12 5.04 -0.56
C SER A 94 27.91 5.06 0.74
N LYS A 95 27.72 6.10 1.55
CA LYS A 95 28.23 6.12 2.93
C LYS A 95 27.72 4.96 3.78
N TYR A 96 26.62 4.32 3.35
CA TYR A 96 26.01 3.17 4.01
C TYR A 96 26.60 1.82 3.58
N HIS A 97 27.45 1.79 2.54
CA HIS A 97 28.04 0.58 1.99
C HIS A 97 29.26 0.13 2.86
N ASN A 98 29.00 -0.19 4.11
CA ASN A 98 29.99 -0.75 5.05
C ASN A 98 29.30 -1.51 6.18
N LYS A 99 30.05 -2.38 6.84
CA LYS A 99 29.56 -3.28 7.90
C LYS A 99 28.86 -2.54 9.04
N LYS A 100 29.44 -1.43 9.51
CA LYS A 100 28.88 -0.65 10.63
C LYS A 100 27.47 -0.13 10.33
N HIS A 101 27.25 0.38 9.12
CA HIS A 101 25.93 0.89 8.74
C HIS A 101 24.95 -0.24 8.44
N LEU A 102 25.42 -1.35 7.86
CA LEU A 102 24.59 -2.53 7.67
C LEU A 102 24.10 -3.07 9.02
N ASP A 103 24.97 -3.19 10.02
CA ASP A 103 24.60 -3.64 11.36
C ASP A 103 23.60 -2.67 12.01
N LYS A 104 23.82 -1.35 11.88
CA LYS A 104 22.84 -0.34 12.34
C LYS A 104 21.48 -0.56 11.66
N LEU A 105 21.48 -0.77 10.36
CA LEU A 105 20.27 -0.99 9.57
C LEU A 105 19.53 -2.25 10.01
N LEU A 106 20.22 -3.38 10.13
CA LEU A 106 19.66 -4.65 10.59
C LEU A 106 19.09 -4.52 12.02
N ASN A 107 19.75 -3.80 12.91
CA ASN A 107 19.25 -3.54 14.26
C ASN A 107 17.98 -2.69 14.26
N VAL A 108 17.88 -1.68 13.39
CA VAL A 108 16.67 -0.85 13.25
C VAL A 108 15.51 -1.68 12.72
N LEU A 109 15.74 -2.52 11.72
CA LEU A 109 14.74 -3.43 11.17
C LEU A 109 14.27 -4.45 12.23
N ALA A 110 15.20 -5.04 12.97
CA ALA A 110 14.87 -6.02 14.00
C ALA A 110 14.02 -5.42 15.14
N ARG A 111 14.31 -4.19 15.59
CA ARG A 111 13.49 -3.48 16.57
C ARG A 111 12.07 -3.21 16.08
N ALA A 112 11.91 -3.04 14.78
CA ALA A 112 10.60 -2.87 14.16
C ALA A 112 9.87 -4.20 13.86
N GLY A 113 10.44 -5.35 14.28
CA GLY A 113 9.87 -6.68 14.10
C GLY A 113 10.28 -7.38 12.79
N LEU A 114 11.12 -6.75 11.95
CA LEU A 114 11.64 -7.32 10.71
C LEU A 114 12.99 -7.98 10.97
N THR A 115 12.96 -9.23 11.44
CA THR A 115 14.15 -9.96 11.90
C THR A 115 14.82 -10.80 10.83
N LYS A 116 14.10 -11.10 9.74
CA LYS A 116 14.56 -11.95 8.65
C LYS A 116 14.90 -11.11 7.43
N SER A 117 16.07 -11.32 6.87
CA SER A 117 16.55 -10.62 5.68
C SER A 117 17.65 -11.39 4.98
N SER A 118 17.79 -11.23 3.67
CA SER A 118 18.86 -11.83 2.86
C SER A 118 19.64 -10.73 2.17
N LEU A 119 20.97 -10.83 2.16
CA LEU A 119 21.85 -9.85 1.56
C LEU A 119 22.43 -10.39 0.25
N PHE A 120 22.40 -9.55 -0.78
CA PHE A 120 22.92 -9.88 -2.10
C PHE A 120 23.78 -8.75 -2.64
N ARG A 121 24.80 -9.09 -3.42
CA ARG A 121 25.42 -8.16 -4.34
C ARG A 121 24.50 -7.97 -5.54
N SER A 122 24.19 -6.72 -5.87
CA SER A 122 23.23 -6.42 -6.93
C SER A 122 23.79 -6.65 -8.34
N SER A 123 25.09 -6.39 -8.50
CA SER A 123 25.78 -6.47 -9.81
C SER A 123 27.29 -6.39 -9.62
N HIS A 124 28.03 -6.40 -10.74
CA HIS A 124 29.47 -6.11 -10.75
C HIS A 124 29.86 -4.71 -10.25
N SER A 125 28.88 -3.80 -10.02
CA SER A 125 29.14 -2.51 -9.38
C SER A 125 29.27 -2.60 -7.86
N GLU A 126 29.19 -3.79 -7.29
CA GLU A 126 29.36 -4.09 -5.85
C GLU A 126 28.28 -3.51 -4.92
N GLY A 127 27.22 -2.86 -5.43
CA GLY A 127 26.10 -2.40 -4.62
C GLY A 127 25.37 -3.57 -3.93
N TRP A 128 24.71 -3.30 -2.81
CA TRP A 128 24.01 -4.30 -2.03
C TRP A 128 22.51 -4.17 -2.17
N HIS A 129 21.83 -5.29 -2.33
CA HIS A 129 20.39 -5.44 -2.20
C HIS A 129 20.08 -6.21 -0.91
N LEU A 130 19.57 -5.55 0.11
CA LEU A 130 19.06 -6.20 1.31
C LEU A 130 17.56 -6.47 1.13
N TYR A 131 17.21 -7.75 0.95
CA TYR A 131 15.84 -8.21 0.77
C TYR A 131 15.18 -8.50 2.12
N LEU A 132 13.94 -8.06 2.24
CA LEU A 132 13.00 -8.44 3.30
C LEU A 132 11.83 -9.13 2.61
N PHE A 133 11.75 -10.44 2.71
CA PHE A 133 10.64 -11.22 2.17
C PHE A 133 9.47 -11.25 3.14
N PHE A 134 8.26 -11.42 2.60
CA PHE A 134 7.03 -11.58 3.38
C PHE A 134 6.27 -12.83 2.92
N ASP A 135 5.59 -13.49 3.87
CA ASP A 135 4.78 -14.68 3.61
C ASP A 135 3.52 -14.35 2.79
N GLU A 136 3.00 -13.10 2.89
CA GLU A 136 1.84 -12.60 2.17
C GLU A 136 2.17 -11.34 1.35
N PRO A 137 1.39 -11.06 0.27
CA PRO A 137 1.52 -9.82 -0.46
C PRO A 137 1.03 -8.63 0.38
N ILE A 138 1.81 -7.55 0.41
CA ILE A 138 1.51 -6.31 1.12
C ILE A 138 1.42 -5.16 0.09
N SER A 139 0.61 -4.14 0.37
CA SER A 139 0.53 -2.93 -0.45
C SER A 139 1.92 -2.31 -0.64
N SER A 140 2.34 -2.16 -1.90
CA SER A 140 3.64 -1.56 -2.23
C SER A 140 3.77 -0.12 -1.71
N ALA A 141 2.69 0.63 -1.73
CA ALA A 141 2.66 2.00 -1.22
C ALA A 141 2.85 2.05 0.30
N GLU A 142 2.20 1.14 1.03
CA GLU A 142 2.34 1.06 2.49
C GLU A 142 3.72 0.57 2.91
N LEU A 143 4.26 -0.48 2.26
CA LEU A 143 5.61 -0.96 2.50
C LEU A 143 6.63 0.16 2.34
N HIS A 144 6.56 0.89 1.22
CA HIS A 144 7.44 2.02 0.95
C HIS A 144 7.32 3.10 2.02
N HIS A 145 6.09 3.51 2.33
CA HIS A 145 5.83 4.58 3.30
C HIS A 145 6.39 4.24 4.68
N GLN A 146 6.10 3.04 5.19
CA GLN A 146 6.51 2.62 6.52
C GLN A 146 8.02 2.46 6.64
N LEU A 147 8.67 1.88 5.62
CA LEU A 147 10.13 1.71 5.65
C LEU A 147 10.88 3.03 5.50
N VAL A 148 10.43 3.92 4.62
CA VAL A 148 11.02 5.25 4.50
C VAL A 148 10.85 6.05 5.80
N ALA A 149 9.69 5.96 6.46
CA ALA A 149 9.46 6.58 7.76
C ALA A 149 10.40 6.00 8.84
N LEU A 150 10.47 4.66 8.96
CA LEU A 150 11.38 3.98 9.88
C LEU A 150 12.84 4.45 9.71
N LEU A 151 13.32 4.44 8.46
CA LEU A 151 14.69 4.80 8.14
C LEU A 151 14.98 6.26 8.51
N LYS A 152 14.09 7.19 8.14
CA LYS A 152 14.23 8.62 8.46
C LYS A 152 14.16 8.91 9.97
N LEU A 153 13.36 8.16 10.71
CA LEU A 153 13.26 8.29 12.18
C LEU A 153 14.52 7.79 12.89
N ASN A 154 15.33 6.95 12.21
CA ASN A 154 16.60 6.44 12.68
C ASN A 154 17.82 7.08 11.98
N ASP A 155 17.65 8.29 11.44
CA ASP A 155 18.69 9.14 10.83
C ASP A 155 19.36 8.56 9.59
N PHE A 156 18.65 7.69 8.85
CA PHE A 156 19.06 7.31 7.51
C PHE A 156 18.52 8.31 6.48
N VAL A 157 19.37 8.68 5.54
CA VAL A 157 18.98 9.51 4.39
C VAL A 157 18.58 8.59 3.24
N VAL A 158 17.29 8.52 2.96
CA VAL A 158 16.77 7.77 1.81
C VAL A 158 16.85 8.67 0.58
N SER A 159 17.77 8.39 -0.32
CA SER A 159 18.00 9.17 -1.53
C SER A 159 18.74 8.33 -2.59
N LYS A 160 18.56 8.75 -3.84
CA LYS A 160 19.23 8.14 -5.00
C LYS A 160 20.75 8.14 -4.82
N GLY A 161 21.39 7.03 -5.18
CA GLY A 161 22.83 6.87 -5.07
C GLY A 161 23.35 6.64 -3.66
N GLN A 162 22.46 6.52 -2.68
CA GLN A 162 22.84 6.24 -1.28
C GLN A 162 22.11 5.02 -0.72
N LEU A 163 20.86 5.19 -0.35
CA LEU A 163 19.98 4.15 0.16
C LEU A 163 18.60 4.38 -0.44
N GLU A 164 18.15 3.46 -1.25
CA GLU A 164 16.84 3.52 -1.89
C GLU A 164 15.95 2.38 -1.38
N VAL A 165 14.65 2.61 -1.38
CA VAL A 165 13.65 1.63 -0.92
C VAL A 165 12.78 1.22 -2.11
N PHE A 166 12.81 -0.08 -2.46
CA PHE A 166 11.88 -0.70 -3.38
C PHE A 166 10.93 -1.63 -2.59
N PRO A 167 9.63 -1.68 -2.88
CA PRO A 167 8.92 -1.00 -3.95
C PRO A 167 8.78 0.50 -3.72
N ASN A 168 8.95 1.29 -4.77
CA ASN A 168 8.64 2.71 -4.77
C ASN A 168 7.66 2.99 -5.92
N PRO A 169 6.35 2.96 -5.65
CA PRO A 169 5.34 3.07 -6.70
C PRO A 169 5.31 4.44 -7.41
N GLY A 170 5.95 5.47 -6.81
CA GLY A 170 5.98 6.83 -7.38
C GLY A 170 4.60 7.47 -7.50
N LYS A 171 4.60 8.78 -7.76
CA LYS A 171 3.41 9.49 -8.24
C LYS A 171 3.42 9.34 -9.77
N ASN A 172 2.38 8.84 -10.40
CA ASN A 172 2.24 8.69 -11.86
C ASN A 172 3.04 7.52 -12.52
N SER A 173 3.01 6.31 -11.95
CA SER A 173 3.58 5.07 -12.53
C SER A 173 5.07 5.10 -12.91
N GLN A 174 5.81 6.16 -12.61
CA GLN A 174 7.24 6.29 -12.87
C GLN A 174 8.10 6.07 -11.62
N GLY A 175 7.70 5.16 -10.75
CA GLY A 175 8.47 4.80 -9.57
C GLY A 175 9.85 4.22 -9.93
N MET A 176 10.69 4.11 -8.92
CA MET A 176 12.01 3.48 -9.02
C MET A 176 11.88 2.06 -9.59
N GLY A 177 12.75 1.72 -10.54
CA GLY A 177 12.90 0.36 -11.01
C GLY A 177 13.98 -0.39 -10.23
N LEU A 178 13.76 -1.68 -10.01
CA LEU A 178 14.71 -2.57 -9.38
C LEU A 178 15.22 -3.59 -10.42
N ARG A 179 16.53 -3.79 -10.48
CA ARG A 179 17.10 -4.87 -11.24
C ARG A 179 16.60 -6.23 -10.77
N LEU A 180 16.24 -7.12 -11.71
CA LEU A 180 15.88 -8.50 -11.37
C LEU A 180 17.10 -9.23 -10.76
N PRO A 181 16.90 -10.04 -9.71
CA PRO A 181 17.94 -10.89 -9.16
C PRO A 181 18.37 -11.98 -10.16
N LEU A 182 19.40 -12.72 -9.83
CA LEU A 182 19.90 -13.88 -10.58
C LEU A 182 20.45 -13.56 -11.98
N GLN A 183 20.74 -12.31 -12.28
CA GLN A 183 21.41 -11.89 -13.51
C GLN A 183 22.93 -11.76 -13.29
N HIS A 184 23.66 -11.44 -14.38
CA HIS A 184 25.13 -11.25 -14.34
C HIS A 184 25.58 -10.34 -13.20
N GLY A 185 26.59 -10.76 -12.45
CA GLY A 185 27.15 -10.01 -11.32
C GLY A 185 26.36 -10.10 -10.02
N PHE A 186 25.24 -10.84 -10.00
CA PHE A 186 24.54 -11.13 -8.75
C PHE A 186 25.34 -12.12 -7.89
N ALA A 187 25.36 -11.93 -6.57
CA ALA A 187 25.98 -12.87 -5.63
C ALA A 187 25.24 -12.89 -4.30
N TRP A 188 25.32 -14.02 -3.61
CA TRP A 188 24.84 -14.17 -2.23
C TRP A 188 25.95 -13.75 -1.27
N LEU A 189 25.61 -12.96 -0.26
CA LEU A 189 26.56 -12.45 0.72
C LEU A 189 26.22 -12.91 2.14
N ASP A 190 27.23 -13.30 2.91
CA ASP A 190 27.06 -13.44 4.37
C ASP A 190 26.91 -12.05 5.00
N LYS A 191 25.80 -11.79 5.66
CA LYS A 191 25.52 -10.51 6.33
C LYS A 191 26.49 -10.20 7.47
N ARG A 192 27.16 -11.21 8.05
CA ARG A 192 28.07 -11.03 9.18
C ARG A 192 29.48 -10.65 8.73
N THR A 193 29.99 -11.32 7.71
CA THR A 193 31.36 -11.13 7.21
C THR A 193 31.41 -10.21 5.97
N LEU A 194 30.32 -10.13 5.21
CA LEU A 194 30.21 -9.51 3.89
C LEU A 194 30.94 -10.27 2.78
N ASP A 195 31.41 -11.46 3.08
CA ASP A 195 32.03 -12.33 2.09
C ASP A 195 30.98 -12.86 1.11
N VAL A 196 31.42 -13.19 -0.09
CA VAL A 196 30.57 -13.84 -1.10
C VAL A 196 30.46 -15.32 -0.79
N ASP A 197 29.23 -15.78 -0.49
CA ASP A 197 28.96 -17.21 -0.33
C ASP A 197 28.96 -17.92 -1.70
N TYR A 198 28.31 -17.31 -2.69
CA TYR A 198 28.20 -17.85 -4.04
C TYR A 198 28.11 -16.74 -5.08
N TYR A 199 28.82 -16.88 -6.17
CA TYR A 199 28.61 -16.06 -7.37
C TYR A 199 27.53 -16.70 -8.25
N ARG A 200 26.68 -15.87 -8.86
CA ARG A 200 25.62 -16.35 -9.76
C ARG A 200 26.18 -17.14 -10.95
N GLU A 201 27.29 -16.70 -11.47
CA GLU A 201 27.98 -17.31 -12.63
C GLU A 201 28.48 -18.73 -12.35
N GLU A 202 28.73 -19.08 -11.10
CA GLU A 202 29.20 -20.41 -10.67
C GLU A 202 28.08 -21.41 -10.45
N MET A 203 26.83 -20.95 -10.55
CA MET A 203 25.65 -21.78 -10.30
C MET A 203 24.89 -22.09 -11.58
N SER A 204 24.40 -23.34 -11.71
CA SER A 204 23.41 -23.65 -12.74
C SER A 204 22.15 -22.79 -12.55
N PRO A 205 21.37 -22.51 -13.61
CA PRO A 205 20.12 -21.77 -13.49
C PRO A 205 19.15 -22.37 -12.46
N THR A 206 19.06 -23.69 -12.44
CA THR A 206 18.20 -24.43 -11.50
C THR A 206 18.66 -24.25 -10.06
N LYS A 207 19.95 -24.46 -9.78
CA LYS A 207 20.52 -24.29 -8.42
C LYS A 207 20.32 -22.86 -7.92
N ALA A 208 20.57 -21.87 -8.77
CA ALA A 208 20.40 -20.44 -8.42
C ALA A 208 18.93 -20.12 -8.11
N LEU A 209 17.99 -20.64 -8.90
CA LEU A 209 16.55 -20.45 -8.68
C LEU A 209 16.10 -21.10 -7.38
N THR A 210 16.47 -22.39 -7.13
CA THR A 210 16.16 -23.08 -5.89
C THR A 210 16.65 -22.29 -4.68
N TYR A 211 17.94 -21.91 -4.68
CA TYR A 211 18.55 -21.23 -3.54
C TYR A 211 17.89 -19.87 -3.25
N PHE A 212 17.47 -19.16 -4.29
CA PHE A 212 16.70 -17.91 -4.10
C PHE A 212 15.31 -18.15 -3.53
N LEU A 213 14.60 -19.18 -4.00
CA LEU A 213 13.27 -19.53 -3.51
C LEU A 213 13.31 -20.14 -2.10
N ASP A 214 14.34 -20.87 -1.75
CA ASP A 214 14.55 -21.37 -0.39
C ASP A 214 14.71 -20.21 0.60
N LEU A 215 15.43 -19.13 0.23
CA LEU A 215 15.53 -17.92 1.02
C LEU A 215 14.19 -17.17 1.10
N LEU A 216 13.42 -17.13 0.01
CA LEU A 216 12.07 -16.56 0.04
C LEU A 216 11.18 -17.29 1.06
N ASP A 217 11.31 -18.60 1.20
CA ASP A 217 10.50 -19.39 2.13
C ASP A 217 11.06 -19.33 3.57
N SER A 218 12.38 -19.49 3.75
CA SER A 218 13.03 -19.52 5.08
C SER A 218 13.12 -18.14 5.73
N ASP A 219 13.40 -17.11 4.94
CA ASP A 219 13.62 -15.73 5.39
C ASP A 219 12.38 -14.83 5.22
N ALA A 220 11.19 -15.42 5.03
CA ALA A 220 9.96 -14.66 5.01
C ALA A 220 9.62 -14.12 6.41
N ASN A 221 9.39 -12.83 6.51
CA ASN A 221 8.77 -12.21 7.68
C ASN A 221 7.25 -12.46 7.61
N PRO A 222 6.61 -12.87 8.72
CA PRO A 222 5.16 -13.05 8.73
C PRO A 222 4.45 -11.70 8.60
N TYR A 223 3.24 -11.69 8.04
CA TYR A 223 2.45 -10.46 7.89
C TYR A 223 2.31 -9.66 9.20
N LYS A 224 2.25 -10.36 10.34
CA LYS A 224 2.24 -9.68 11.65
C LYS A 224 3.49 -8.81 11.90
N ALA A 225 4.64 -9.12 11.30
CA ALA A 225 5.84 -8.28 11.42
C ALA A 225 5.66 -6.93 10.72
N PHE A 226 4.91 -6.88 9.62
CA PHE A 226 4.53 -5.62 9.00
C PHE A 226 3.61 -4.77 9.91
N ARG A 227 2.69 -5.39 10.63
CA ARG A 227 1.89 -4.67 11.65
C ARG A 227 2.77 -4.13 12.78
N GLN A 228 3.75 -4.90 13.24
CA GLN A 228 4.72 -4.46 14.24
C GLN A 228 5.54 -3.27 13.74
N LEU A 229 6.00 -3.30 12.48
CA LEU A 229 6.65 -2.18 11.84
C LEU A 229 5.77 -0.91 11.89
N LYS A 230 4.50 -1.00 11.50
CA LYS A 230 3.55 0.14 11.53
C LYS A 230 3.43 0.71 12.95
N ALA A 231 3.23 -0.16 13.94
CA ALA A 231 3.12 0.26 15.34
C ALA A 231 4.41 0.90 15.88
N HIS A 232 5.57 0.35 15.51
CA HIS A 232 6.87 0.88 15.91
C HIS A 232 7.17 2.26 15.30
N VAL A 233 6.86 2.45 14.02
CA VAL A 233 6.99 3.76 13.35
C VAL A 233 6.13 4.81 14.05
N LEU A 234 4.87 4.47 14.35
CA LEU A 234 3.95 5.37 15.04
C LEU A 234 4.47 5.76 16.44
N ASP A 235 5.02 4.80 17.20
CA ASP A 235 5.62 5.06 18.51
C ASP A 235 6.83 5.99 18.41
N LEU A 236 7.70 5.78 17.43
CA LEU A 236 8.86 6.64 17.20
C LEU A 236 8.45 8.08 16.80
N GLU A 237 7.45 8.22 15.91
CA GLU A 237 6.90 9.52 15.53
C GLU A 237 6.34 10.26 16.75
N SER A 238 5.56 9.57 17.57
CA SER A 238 4.99 10.13 18.81
C SER A 238 6.08 10.59 19.79
N LYS A 239 7.14 9.79 19.98
CA LYS A 239 8.28 10.13 20.84
C LYS A 239 9.05 11.35 20.30
N ARG A 240 9.23 11.43 18.99
CA ARG A 240 9.91 12.55 18.34
C ARG A 240 9.11 13.85 18.43
N GLU A 241 7.80 13.78 18.36
CA GLU A 241 6.92 14.93 18.58
C GLU A 241 6.99 15.43 20.03
N LYS A 242 6.94 14.51 20.99
CA LYS A 242 7.10 14.86 22.42
C LYS A 242 8.46 15.48 22.73
N ALA A 243 9.52 15.00 22.10
CA ALA A 243 10.87 15.53 22.30
C ALA A 243 11.10 16.94 21.68
N LYS A 244 10.24 17.37 20.77
CA LYS A 244 10.27 18.72 20.20
C LYS A 244 9.61 19.78 21.08
N LEU A 245 8.88 19.36 22.12
CA LEU A 245 8.33 20.27 23.12
C LEU A 245 9.49 20.75 24.01
N PRO A 246 9.63 22.06 24.29
CA PRO A 246 10.74 22.58 25.09
C PRO A 246 10.77 21.92 26.47
N PRO A 247 11.98 21.57 26.99
CA PRO A 247 12.12 21.02 28.32
C PRO A 247 11.72 22.10 29.34
N GLY A 248 10.59 21.91 30.02
CA GLY A 248 10.12 22.85 31.05
C GLY A 248 8.65 22.82 31.36
N GLN A 249 7.86 22.03 30.68
CA GLN A 249 6.44 21.85 31.01
C GLN A 249 6.12 20.42 31.51
N GLY A 250 6.98 19.94 32.40
CA GLY A 250 6.60 18.87 33.30
C GLY A 250 5.75 19.49 34.41
N SER A 251 4.51 19.02 34.55
CA SER A 251 3.60 19.22 35.69
C SER A 251 3.50 20.66 36.26
N ASN A 252 3.26 21.64 35.44
CA ASN A 252 2.54 22.80 35.88
C ASN A 252 1.16 22.72 35.26
N VAL A 253 0.16 22.66 36.12
CA VAL A 253 -1.22 22.96 35.79
C VAL A 253 -1.17 24.23 34.95
N VAL A 254 -1.25 24.07 33.65
CA VAL A 254 -1.39 25.20 32.73
C VAL A 254 -2.72 25.81 33.17
N PRO A 255 -2.74 27.11 33.60
CA PRO A 255 -4.02 27.73 33.78
C PRO A 255 -4.76 27.61 32.47
N LEU A 256 -5.94 27.03 32.52
CA LEU A 256 -6.84 26.84 31.38
C LEU A 256 -6.78 28.17 30.58
N ARG A 257 -6.08 28.17 29.44
CA ARG A 257 -6.46 29.09 28.39
C ARG A 257 -7.90 28.76 28.11
N SER A 258 -8.77 29.71 28.29
CA SER A 258 -10.20 29.61 27.99
C SER A 258 -10.33 28.79 26.73
N PRO A 259 -11.00 27.66 26.73
CA PRO A 259 -11.15 26.82 25.56
C PRO A 259 -11.68 27.75 24.47
N ALA A 260 -11.05 27.69 23.30
CA ALA A 260 -11.68 28.22 22.11
C ALA A 260 -13.10 27.69 22.14
N SER A 261 -14.07 28.58 22.25
CA SER A 261 -15.48 28.35 22.52
C SER A 261 -15.91 26.95 22.13
N LEU A 262 -16.18 26.10 23.14
CA LEU A 262 -16.85 24.81 22.94
C LEU A 262 -18.07 25.08 22.08
N PRO A 263 -18.33 24.28 21.03
CA PRO A 263 -19.60 24.39 20.37
C PRO A 263 -20.68 24.13 21.41
N ASP A 264 -21.59 25.10 21.59
CA ASP A 264 -22.71 25.07 22.55
C ASP A 264 -23.77 23.99 22.24
N ASN A 265 -23.32 22.85 21.69
CA ASN A 265 -24.20 21.74 21.34
C ASN A 265 -23.97 20.54 22.27
N ALA A 266 -25.00 19.74 22.43
CA ALA A 266 -25.03 18.55 23.30
C ALA A 266 -23.89 17.56 22.95
N ASP A 267 -23.46 17.51 21.69
CA ASP A 267 -22.40 16.61 21.20
C ASP A 267 -21.02 17.01 21.72
N GLY A 268 -20.70 18.31 21.73
CA GLY A 268 -19.45 18.82 22.30
C GLY A 268 -19.35 18.56 23.80
N HIS A 269 -20.45 18.66 24.52
CA HIS A 269 -20.52 18.36 25.95
C HIS A 269 -20.31 16.88 26.25
N LEU A 270 -20.88 15.97 25.45
CA LEU A 270 -20.68 14.53 25.63
C LEU A 270 -19.21 14.13 25.38
N VAL A 271 -18.59 14.64 24.31
CA VAL A 271 -17.18 14.36 24.01
C VAL A 271 -16.27 14.85 25.13
N THR A 272 -16.47 16.06 25.64
CA THR A 272 -15.65 16.57 26.76
C THR A 272 -15.88 15.83 28.05
N THR A 273 -17.07 15.31 28.29
CA THR A 273 -17.35 14.43 29.44
C THR A 273 -16.59 13.13 29.36
N VAL A 274 -16.47 12.54 28.14
CA VAL A 274 -15.82 11.24 27.92
C VAL A 274 -14.29 11.36 27.89
N PHE A 275 -13.76 12.39 27.27
CA PHE A 275 -12.32 12.55 27.04
C PHE A 275 -11.64 13.60 27.92
N GLY A 276 -12.40 14.38 28.68
CA GLY A 276 -11.91 15.54 29.44
C GLY A 276 -11.59 16.77 28.57
N HIS A 277 -11.50 16.60 27.25
CA HIS A 277 -11.24 17.65 26.25
C HIS A 277 -11.70 17.17 24.87
N LEU A 278 -11.79 18.08 23.91
CA LEU A 278 -12.02 17.70 22.51
C LEU A 278 -10.70 17.22 21.88
N PRO A 279 -10.57 15.95 21.51
CA PRO A 279 -9.37 15.45 20.83
C PRO A 279 -9.09 16.17 19.52
N SER A 280 -7.80 16.40 19.22
CA SER A 280 -7.38 17.13 18.03
C SER A 280 -7.87 16.45 16.74
N GLY A 281 -8.55 17.22 15.88
CA GLY A 281 -9.10 16.73 14.60
C GLY A 281 -10.39 15.91 14.73
N MET A 282 -10.93 15.73 15.94
CA MET A 282 -12.22 15.09 16.14
C MET A 282 -13.35 16.04 15.72
N ASN A 283 -14.31 15.50 14.96
CA ASN A 283 -15.61 16.11 14.77
C ASN A 283 -16.59 15.50 15.80
N ALA A 284 -17.03 16.31 16.77
CA ALA A 284 -17.86 15.84 17.88
C ALA A 284 -19.18 15.22 17.41
N GLU A 285 -19.85 15.82 16.43
CA GLU A 285 -21.10 15.32 15.87
C GLU A 285 -20.90 13.94 15.21
N SER A 286 -19.87 13.78 14.38
CA SER A 286 -19.57 12.50 13.74
C SER A 286 -19.21 11.42 14.77
N TRP A 287 -18.48 11.79 15.84
CA TRP A 287 -18.15 10.84 16.93
C TRP A 287 -19.41 10.43 17.70
N CYS A 288 -20.26 11.38 18.11
CA CYS A 288 -21.51 11.09 18.80
C CYS A 288 -22.46 10.26 17.95
N ARG A 289 -22.57 10.56 16.67
CA ARG A 289 -23.36 9.80 15.72
C ARG A 289 -22.85 8.38 15.54
N GLY A 290 -21.53 8.21 15.43
CA GLY A 290 -20.87 6.90 15.37
C GLY A 290 -21.10 6.10 16.64
N ARG A 291 -21.03 6.74 17.81
CA ARG A 291 -21.37 6.14 19.11
C ARG A 291 -22.81 5.66 19.14
N GLN A 292 -23.76 6.47 18.68
CA GLN A 292 -25.17 6.12 18.59
C GLN A 292 -25.38 4.89 17.70
N PHE A 293 -24.83 4.88 16.47
CA PHE A 293 -24.92 3.71 15.60
C PHE A 293 -24.32 2.46 16.24
N SER A 294 -23.19 2.57 16.92
CA SER A 294 -22.56 1.45 17.63
C SER A 294 -23.48 0.84 18.70
N ILE A 295 -24.36 1.64 19.31
CA ILE A 295 -25.29 1.20 20.36
C ILE A 295 -26.61 0.67 19.79
N GLU A 296 -27.21 1.42 18.84
CA GLU A 296 -28.60 1.21 18.40
C GLU A 296 -28.67 0.43 17.08
N GLY A 297 -27.60 0.44 16.29
CA GLY A 297 -27.63 -0.03 14.91
C GLY A 297 -28.25 1.01 13.97
N LEU A 298 -28.64 0.60 12.75
CA LEU A 298 -29.41 1.44 11.85
C LEU A 298 -30.84 1.57 12.38
N THR A 299 -31.35 2.79 12.45
CA THR A 299 -32.69 3.10 12.96
C THR A 299 -33.65 3.52 11.86
N GLY A 300 -33.16 3.65 10.63
CA GLY A 300 -33.96 4.06 9.47
C GLY A 300 -33.32 3.76 8.11
N PRO A 301 -34.07 3.92 7.02
CA PRO A 301 -33.55 3.71 5.67
C PRO A 301 -32.49 4.76 5.32
N SER A 302 -31.62 4.43 4.36
CA SER A 302 -30.57 5.31 3.81
C SER A 302 -29.48 5.79 4.76
N GLN A 303 -29.39 5.22 5.98
CA GLN A 303 -28.37 5.59 6.97
C GLN A 303 -27.03 4.89 6.77
N ARG A 304 -26.93 3.87 5.91
CA ARG A 304 -25.73 3.03 5.75
C ARG A 304 -24.44 3.82 5.51
N ALA A 305 -24.47 4.75 4.54
CA ALA A 305 -23.27 5.52 4.20
C ALA A 305 -22.82 6.44 5.34
N GLU A 306 -23.76 7.07 6.03
CA GLU A 306 -23.51 7.87 7.23
C GLU A 306 -22.94 7.01 8.35
N ALA A 307 -23.54 5.84 8.61
CA ALA A 307 -23.08 4.92 9.64
C ALA A 307 -21.65 4.44 9.39
N ILE A 308 -21.31 4.07 8.15
CA ILE A 308 -19.94 3.67 7.77
C ILE A 308 -18.94 4.79 8.11
N PHE A 309 -19.23 6.02 7.73
CA PHE A 309 -18.36 7.16 7.99
C PHE A 309 -18.24 7.49 9.47
N CYS A 310 -19.36 7.62 10.17
CA CYS A 310 -19.40 7.99 11.58
C CYS A 310 -18.83 6.90 12.50
N LEU A 311 -19.05 5.61 12.19
CA LEU A 311 -18.46 4.49 12.93
C LEU A 311 -16.95 4.46 12.78
N ASN A 312 -16.40 4.67 11.57
CA ASN A 312 -14.96 4.76 11.39
C ASN A 312 -14.36 5.92 12.20
N HIS A 313 -15.05 7.06 12.25
CA HIS A 313 -14.63 8.20 13.05
C HIS A 313 -14.68 7.87 14.56
N TYR A 314 -15.74 7.24 15.03
CA TYR A 314 -15.92 6.79 16.41
C TYR A 314 -14.83 5.78 16.82
N LEU A 315 -14.60 4.75 16.01
CA LEU A 315 -13.57 3.74 16.23
C LEU A 315 -12.16 4.32 16.22
N PHE A 316 -11.90 5.35 15.37
CA PHE A 316 -10.60 6.01 15.30
C PHE A 316 -10.18 6.60 16.64
N TYR A 317 -11.09 7.28 17.33
CA TYR A 317 -10.82 7.89 18.64
C TYR A 317 -11.11 6.96 19.82
N GLY A 318 -11.91 5.91 19.61
CA GLY A 318 -12.39 5.04 20.67
C GLY A 318 -13.41 5.70 21.58
N ASP A 319 -13.73 5.04 22.68
CA ASP A 319 -14.65 5.52 23.72
C ASP A 319 -14.21 4.99 25.07
N PRO A 320 -13.43 5.75 25.85
CA PRO A 320 -12.98 5.33 27.18
C PRO A 320 -14.13 4.99 28.15
N SER A 321 -15.28 5.66 28.02
CA SER A 321 -16.43 5.41 28.88
C SER A 321 -17.07 4.03 28.63
N ARG A 322 -16.77 3.39 27.51
CA ARG A 322 -17.26 2.07 27.12
C ARG A 322 -16.15 1.03 26.95
N ASN A 323 -14.97 1.31 27.44
CA ASN A 323 -13.80 0.44 27.30
C ASN A 323 -13.43 0.12 25.84
N LEU A 324 -13.79 1.02 24.91
CA LEU A 324 -13.43 0.89 23.52
C LEU A 324 -12.10 1.60 23.25
N HIS A 325 -11.06 0.83 22.96
CA HIS A 325 -9.74 1.38 22.63
C HIS A 325 -9.77 2.14 21.31
N ALA A 326 -9.00 3.23 21.23
CA ALA A 326 -8.83 3.97 20.00
C ALA A 326 -8.12 3.11 18.93
N MET A 327 -8.73 2.99 17.77
CA MET A 327 -8.19 2.32 16.60
C MET A 327 -7.67 3.40 15.62
N GLY A 328 -6.70 4.21 16.06
CA GLY A 328 -6.14 5.33 15.29
C GLY A 328 -5.40 4.90 14.02
N TYR A 329 -4.27 5.58 13.77
CA TYR A 329 -3.40 5.26 12.63
C TYR A 329 -2.85 3.83 12.75
N GLY A 330 -2.85 3.10 11.63
CA GLY A 330 -2.33 1.75 11.58
C GLY A 330 -3.34 0.65 11.91
N PHE A 331 -4.60 1.01 12.22
CA PHE A 331 -5.69 0.10 12.51
C PHE A 331 -6.82 0.21 11.46
N GLU A 332 -6.46 0.53 10.21
CA GLU A 332 -7.44 0.70 9.14
C GLU A 332 -8.19 -0.60 8.82
N GLU A 333 -7.50 -1.73 8.85
CA GLU A 333 -8.10 -3.05 8.59
C GLU A 333 -9.04 -3.47 9.72
N GLU A 334 -8.65 -3.22 10.97
CA GLU A 334 -9.46 -3.50 12.14
C GLU A 334 -10.74 -2.65 12.16
N ARG A 335 -10.62 -1.37 11.77
CA ARG A 335 -11.80 -0.49 11.62
C ARG A 335 -12.70 -0.95 10.49
N ASP A 336 -12.13 -1.30 9.34
CA ASP A 336 -12.89 -1.84 8.20
C ASP A 336 -13.63 -3.12 8.59
N TRP A 337 -12.92 -4.03 9.27
CA TRP A 337 -13.52 -5.26 9.78
C TRP A 337 -14.65 -4.98 10.77
N ALA A 338 -14.44 -4.11 11.76
CA ALA A 338 -15.44 -3.78 12.77
C ALA A 338 -16.70 -3.14 12.16
N VAL A 339 -16.54 -2.31 11.11
CA VAL A 339 -17.68 -1.71 10.39
C VAL A 339 -18.41 -2.75 9.56
N LYS A 340 -17.71 -3.71 8.95
CA LYS A 340 -18.35 -4.82 8.23
C LYS A 340 -19.16 -5.70 9.16
N GLU A 341 -18.61 -6.08 10.30
CA GLU A 341 -19.33 -6.81 11.37
C GLU A 341 -20.58 -6.05 11.84
N PHE A 342 -20.45 -4.73 12.04
CA PHE A 342 -21.59 -3.90 12.37
C PHE A 342 -22.66 -3.95 11.27
N LEU A 343 -22.29 -3.81 10.02
CA LEU A 343 -23.22 -3.84 8.89
C LEU A 343 -23.95 -5.19 8.78
N GLU A 344 -23.28 -6.28 9.10
CA GLU A 344 -23.89 -7.62 9.09
C GLU A 344 -24.80 -7.85 10.30
N ALA A 345 -24.37 -7.43 11.49
CA ALA A 345 -25.08 -7.75 12.73
C ALA A 345 -26.14 -6.72 13.15
N ARG A 346 -26.00 -5.44 12.72
CA ARG A 346 -26.79 -4.32 13.26
C ARG A 346 -27.47 -3.44 12.19
N HIS A 347 -27.66 -3.96 10.99
CA HIS A 347 -28.42 -3.24 9.96
C HIS A 347 -29.95 -3.16 10.28
N ASN A 348 -30.45 -3.97 11.21
CA ASN A 348 -31.83 -3.94 11.73
C ASN A 348 -32.91 -3.99 10.62
N GLY A 349 -32.62 -4.62 9.48
CA GLY A 349 -33.53 -4.70 8.34
C GLY A 349 -33.59 -3.44 7.45
N TYR A 350 -32.90 -2.35 7.82
CA TYR A 350 -32.92 -1.09 7.06
C TYR A 350 -31.95 -1.04 5.88
N SER A 351 -31.16 -2.07 5.66
CA SER A 351 -30.27 -2.18 4.50
C SER A 351 -30.58 -3.44 3.70
N SER A 352 -31.61 -3.37 2.87
CA SER A 352 -31.91 -4.43 1.89
C SER A 352 -30.78 -4.63 0.87
N ASP A 353 -29.88 -3.64 0.72
CA ASP A 353 -28.77 -3.66 -0.19
C ASP A 353 -27.55 -4.46 0.32
N ILE A 354 -27.48 -4.79 1.61
CA ILE A 354 -26.43 -5.67 2.13
C ILE A 354 -26.54 -7.05 1.53
N SER A 355 -27.76 -7.52 1.25
CA SER A 355 -27.99 -8.79 0.57
C SER A 355 -27.82 -8.71 -0.97
N ARG A 356 -27.97 -7.53 -1.57
CA ARG A 356 -27.94 -7.31 -3.02
C ARG A 356 -26.75 -6.47 -3.53
N GLY A 357 -26.20 -5.58 -2.69
CA GLY A 357 -25.13 -4.62 -3.04
C GLY A 357 -23.92 -4.67 -2.09
N ARG A 358 -23.60 -5.84 -1.55
CA ARG A 358 -22.52 -6.03 -0.58
C ARG A 358 -21.18 -5.44 -1.04
N ALA A 359 -20.88 -5.53 -2.34
CA ALA A 359 -19.61 -5.01 -2.88
C ALA A 359 -19.45 -3.49 -2.69
N ASP A 360 -20.51 -2.70 -2.93
CA ASP A 360 -20.47 -1.25 -2.76
C ASP A 360 -20.30 -0.85 -1.27
N ALA A 361 -21.04 -1.52 -0.36
CA ALA A 361 -20.92 -1.29 1.09
C ALA A 361 -19.51 -1.65 1.60
N LEU A 362 -18.92 -2.74 1.12
CA LEU A 362 -17.57 -3.15 1.48
C LEU A 362 -16.51 -2.16 0.98
N GLU A 363 -16.67 -1.66 -0.25
CA GLU A 363 -15.78 -0.65 -0.81
C GLU A 363 -15.89 0.69 -0.07
N GLN A 364 -17.09 1.11 0.31
CA GLN A 364 -17.31 2.31 1.13
C GLN A 364 -16.69 2.17 2.52
N SER A 365 -16.82 1.00 3.17
CA SER A 365 -16.21 0.72 4.46
C SER A 365 -14.68 0.80 4.38
N ALA A 366 -14.07 0.15 3.40
CA ALA A 366 -12.62 0.19 3.21
C ALA A 366 -12.11 1.62 2.96
N ARG A 367 -12.80 2.42 2.15
CA ARG A 367 -12.44 3.82 1.92
C ARG A 367 -12.57 4.67 3.19
N ALA A 368 -13.63 4.48 3.97
CA ALA A 368 -13.84 5.21 5.21
C ALA A 368 -12.82 4.83 6.29
N ALA A 369 -12.35 3.58 6.33
CA ALA A 369 -11.31 3.13 7.25
C ALA A 369 -9.98 3.86 7.06
N HIS A 370 -9.69 4.34 5.85
CA HIS A 370 -8.51 5.17 5.56
C HIS A 370 -8.69 6.65 5.93
N TRP A 371 -9.84 7.04 6.48
CA TRP A 371 -10.03 8.41 6.93
C TRP A 371 -9.01 8.77 8.04
N ARG A 372 -8.46 9.99 7.93
CA ARG A 372 -7.52 10.56 8.90
C ARG A 372 -7.97 11.97 9.26
N PRO A 373 -7.81 12.37 10.53
CA PRO A 373 -8.09 13.74 10.90
C PRO A 373 -7.18 14.70 10.13
N PRO A 374 -7.69 15.86 9.71
CA PRO A 374 -6.90 16.87 9.02
C PRO A 374 -5.73 17.30 9.90
N SER A 375 -4.52 17.27 9.35
CA SER A 375 -3.34 17.79 10.06
C SER A 375 -3.47 19.31 10.23
N LYS A 376 -2.84 19.89 11.28
CA LYS A 376 -2.80 21.35 11.46
C LYS A 376 -2.19 22.10 10.27
N ARG A 377 -1.39 21.42 9.42
CA ARG A 377 -0.86 21.97 8.16
C ARG A 377 -1.89 22.01 7.04
N ASP A 378 -2.89 21.15 7.08
CA ASP A 378 -3.99 21.14 6.12
C ASP A 378 -5.13 22.08 6.53
N ALA A 379 -5.08 22.65 7.73
CA ALA A 379 -6.02 23.62 8.26
C ALA A 379 -5.76 25.06 7.75
N SER A 380 -4.94 25.29 6.73
CA SER A 380 -5.11 26.47 5.89
C SER A 380 -6.56 26.45 5.43
N PRO A 381 -7.35 27.52 5.65
CA PRO A 381 -8.68 27.59 5.09
C PRO A 381 -8.50 27.32 3.59
N ARG A 382 -8.87 26.11 3.16
CA ARG A 382 -9.11 25.89 1.75
C ARG A 382 -10.27 26.82 1.44
N THR A 383 -9.94 28.05 1.08
CA THR A 383 -10.81 28.84 0.26
C THR A 383 -11.07 27.98 -0.95
N TYR A 384 -12.15 27.24 -0.91
CA TYR A 384 -12.73 26.56 -2.06
C TYR A 384 -13.26 27.58 -3.04
N THR A 385 -12.45 28.51 -3.44
CA THR A 385 -12.46 29.06 -4.78
C THR A 385 -11.72 28.04 -5.65
N ALA A 386 -12.22 26.82 -5.66
CA ALA A 386 -11.94 25.94 -6.76
C ALA A 386 -12.63 26.55 -7.98
N VAL A 387 -12.00 27.55 -8.56
CA VAL A 387 -12.15 27.85 -9.98
C VAL A 387 -11.71 26.57 -10.67
N ARG A 388 -12.68 25.67 -10.86
CA ARG A 388 -12.46 24.45 -11.64
C ARG A 388 -11.95 24.91 -13.00
N PRO A 389 -10.81 24.40 -13.49
CA PRO A 389 -10.29 24.83 -14.77
C PRO A 389 -11.43 24.78 -15.81
N ILE A 390 -11.59 25.81 -16.60
CA ILE A 390 -12.65 25.91 -17.62
C ILE A 390 -12.65 24.66 -18.52
N SER A 391 -11.48 24.10 -18.78
CA SER A 391 -11.32 22.83 -19.48
C SER A 391 -12.02 21.65 -18.78
N TRP A 392 -12.00 21.58 -17.45
CA TRP A 392 -12.65 20.51 -16.68
C TRP A 392 -14.18 20.68 -16.65
N ILE A 393 -14.65 21.92 -16.53
CA ILE A 393 -16.09 22.25 -16.63
C ILE A 393 -16.61 21.86 -18.02
N ARG A 394 -15.90 22.27 -19.08
CA ARG A 394 -16.26 21.91 -20.47
C ARG A 394 -16.22 20.40 -20.71
N ALA A 395 -15.23 19.69 -20.19
CA ALA A 395 -15.15 18.23 -20.31
C ALA A 395 -16.32 17.50 -19.61
N ASN A 396 -16.74 17.98 -18.43
CA ASN A 396 -17.90 17.44 -17.72
C ASN A 396 -19.22 17.76 -18.42
N ASP A 397 -19.36 18.96 -18.95
CA ASP A 397 -20.55 19.34 -19.69
C ASP A 397 -20.67 18.60 -21.04
N ASN A 398 -19.54 18.30 -21.67
CA ASN A 398 -19.51 17.44 -22.85
C ASN A 398 -19.96 16.01 -22.49
N LYS A 399 -19.39 15.41 -21.40
CA LYS A 399 -19.81 14.09 -20.93
C LYS A 399 -21.31 14.04 -20.61
N LYS A 400 -21.86 15.07 -19.97
CA LYS A 400 -23.30 15.16 -19.68
C LYS A 400 -24.13 15.25 -20.95
N ARG A 401 -23.69 16.03 -21.96
CA ARG A 401 -24.34 16.11 -23.26
C ARG A 401 -24.33 14.78 -24.01
N ASP A 402 -23.19 14.12 -24.05
CA ASP A 402 -23.02 12.81 -24.68
C ASP A 402 -23.88 11.74 -24.00
N ALA A 403 -23.95 11.74 -22.67
CA ALA A 403 -24.83 10.85 -21.93
C ALA A 403 -26.33 11.11 -22.24
N ARG A 404 -26.75 12.38 -22.26
CA ARG A 404 -28.12 12.75 -22.63
C ARG A 404 -28.47 12.35 -24.07
N LYS A 405 -27.53 12.55 -25.01
CA LYS A 405 -27.69 12.13 -26.40
C LYS A 405 -27.89 10.62 -26.52
N LYS A 406 -27.06 9.83 -25.86
CA LYS A 406 -27.18 8.35 -25.82
C LYS A 406 -28.50 7.90 -25.21
N ILE A 407 -28.97 8.55 -24.14
CA ILE A 407 -30.25 8.25 -23.52
C ILE A 407 -31.39 8.58 -24.50
N GLN A 408 -31.32 9.73 -25.18
CA GLN A 408 -32.35 10.11 -26.17
C GLN A 408 -32.38 9.16 -27.35
N GLU A 409 -31.21 8.77 -27.90
CA GLU A 409 -31.10 7.78 -28.97
C GLU A 409 -31.68 6.42 -28.55
N ALA A 410 -31.45 5.99 -27.32
CA ALA A 410 -32.03 4.76 -26.78
C ALA A 410 -33.56 4.86 -26.66
N LEU A 411 -34.07 5.99 -26.15
CA LEU A 411 -35.51 6.24 -26.04
C LEU A 411 -36.18 6.26 -27.40
N ASP A 412 -35.59 6.92 -28.41
CA ASP A 412 -36.12 6.99 -29.76
C ASP A 412 -36.07 5.59 -30.42
N SER A 413 -35.06 4.82 -30.18
CA SER A 413 -34.97 3.43 -30.63
C SER A 413 -36.06 2.55 -29.99
N MET A 414 -36.33 2.71 -28.70
CA MET A 414 -37.40 2.00 -28.00
C MET A 414 -38.80 2.42 -28.53
N LYS A 415 -39.03 3.71 -28.80
CA LYS A 415 -40.28 4.20 -29.40
C LYS A 415 -40.50 3.59 -30.78
N LYS A 416 -39.48 3.52 -31.63
CA LYS A 416 -39.54 2.87 -32.95
C LYS A 416 -39.90 1.40 -32.86
N LEU A 417 -39.50 0.73 -31.78
CA LEU A 417 -39.81 -0.69 -31.51
C LEU A 417 -41.14 -0.90 -30.78
N GLY A 418 -41.98 0.16 -30.62
CA GLY A 418 -43.28 0.09 -29.93
C GLY A 418 -43.18 -0.26 -28.43
N ARG A 419 -42.01 -0.07 -27.81
CA ARG A 419 -41.80 -0.34 -26.38
C ARG A 419 -41.97 0.95 -25.59
N SER A 420 -42.85 0.95 -24.57
CA SER A 420 -42.97 2.04 -23.60
C SER A 420 -41.99 1.87 -22.48
N PHE A 421 -41.41 2.97 -22.01
CA PHE A 421 -40.63 3.00 -20.78
C PHE A 421 -41.59 2.93 -19.58
N THR A 422 -41.71 1.79 -18.95
CA THR A 422 -42.33 1.69 -17.61
C THR A 422 -41.23 1.75 -16.57
N ASP A 423 -41.29 2.74 -15.70
CA ASP A 423 -40.43 2.86 -14.52
C ASP A 423 -40.74 1.68 -13.60
N ARG A 424 -40.13 0.54 -13.84
CA ARG A 424 -40.19 -0.61 -12.95
C ARG A 424 -39.11 -0.51 -11.88
N LYS A 425 -39.44 0.17 -10.82
CA LYS A 425 -39.04 -0.28 -9.49
C LYS A 425 -39.71 -1.63 -9.24
N SER A 426 -39.18 -2.67 -9.80
CA SER A 426 -39.41 -4.06 -9.45
C SER A 426 -39.11 -4.96 -10.63
N VAL A 427 -37.99 -5.59 -10.62
CA VAL A 427 -37.85 -6.96 -11.15
C VAL A 427 -36.79 -7.62 -10.26
N VAL A 428 -37.34 -8.50 -9.43
CA VAL A 428 -36.91 -9.84 -9.01
C VAL A 428 -35.41 -10.08 -8.92
#